data_6ac64dd20ea938fedb50e9fd18662aca
#
_entry.id   6ac64dd20ea938fedb50e9fd18662aca
#
_cell.length_a   1.000
_cell.length_b   1.000
_cell.length_c   1.000
_cell.angle_alpha   90.00
_cell.angle_beta   90.00
_cell.angle_gamma   90.00
#
_symmetry.space_group_name_H-M   'P 1'
#
loop_
_entity.id
_entity.type
_entity.pdbx_description
1 polymer ?
#
loop_
_entity_poly.entity_id
_entity_poly.type
_entity_poly.pdbx_seq_one_letter_code
_entity_poly.pdbx_strand_id
1 'polypeptide(L)'
;MGSVRVEDFELVNVEVPDLKEEGDFLVRNIWMSVDPFLRIYMTKGTKHAPPFELNKSLEGGCIGKVIESKSSKFKVGDYVKANFGWRKYWIGKETQSEEKSISKVNSTLGPLRSFLGLLGITGITAYVGLFKICNL
;
A
#
# COMPACT_ATOMS: atom_id res chain seq x y z
N MET A 1 26.39 2.40 -5.69
CA MET A 1 25.05 1.79 -5.73
C MET A 1 24.46 2.11 -7.10
N GLY A 2 24.22 1.11 -7.96
CA GLY A 2 23.73 1.32 -9.34
C GLY A 2 22.26 1.80 -9.39
N SER A 3 21.84 2.34 -10.54
CA SER A 3 20.42 2.62 -10.80
C SER A 3 19.62 1.33 -10.89
N VAL A 4 18.36 1.38 -10.48
CA VAL A 4 17.40 0.28 -10.67
C VAL A 4 17.09 0.16 -12.15
N ARG A 5 17.05 -1.06 -12.68
CA ARG A 5 16.79 -1.36 -14.09
C ARG A 5 15.55 -2.24 -14.20
N VAL A 6 14.96 -2.29 -15.39
CA VAL A 6 13.78 -3.13 -15.65
C VAL A 6 14.08 -4.61 -15.41
N GLU A 7 15.31 -5.05 -15.72
CA GLU A 7 15.78 -6.42 -15.56
C GLU A 7 15.89 -6.87 -14.09
N ASP A 8 15.85 -5.92 -13.16
CA ASP A 8 15.83 -6.22 -11.72
C ASP A 8 14.43 -6.69 -11.24
N PHE A 9 13.43 -6.71 -12.15
CA PHE A 9 12.04 -7.11 -11.85
C PHE A 9 11.54 -8.16 -12.83
N GLU A 10 10.69 -9.02 -12.33
CA GLU A 10 9.94 -9.99 -13.12
C GLU A 10 8.45 -9.80 -12.91
N LEU A 11 7.67 -9.77 -14.01
CA LEU A 11 6.22 -9.77 -13.94
C LEU A 11 5.71 -11.22 -13.91
N VAL A 12 5.17 -11.62 -12.78
CA VAL A 12 4.65 -12.97 -12.57
C VAL A 12 3.13 -12.96 -12.58
N ASN A 13 2.52 -13.87 -13.36
CA ASN A 13 1.09 -14.12 -13.31
C ASN A 13 0.79 -15.18 -12.24
N VAL A 14 -0.10 -14.84 -11.32
CA VAL A 14 -0.58 -15.73 -10.27
C VAL A 14 -2.11 -15.76 -10.29
N GLU A 15 -2.69 -16.85 -9.79
CA GLU A 15 -4.15 -16.93 -9.64
C GLU A 15 -4.65 -15.88 -8.65
N VAL A 16 -5.87 -15.39 -8.88
CA VAL A 16 -6.54 -14.49 -7.94
C VAL A 16 -6.86 -15.28 -6.67
N PRO A 17 -6.43 -14.82 -5.50
CA PRO A 17 -6.66 -15.58 -4.28
C PRO A 17 -8.13 -15.58 -3.86
N ASP A 18 -8.61 -16.72 -3.38
CA ASP A 18 -9.96 -16.89 -2.84
C ASP A 18 -10.05 -16.49 -1.37
N LEU A 19 -11.21 -15.96 -0.96
CA LEU A 19 -11.50 -15.68 0.45
C LEU A 19 -11.74 -17.00 1.20
N LYS A 20 -10.95 -17.25 2.24
CA LYS A 20 -11.00 -18.50 3.02
C LYS A 20 -11.74 -18.35 4.34
N GLU A 21 -11.49 -17.26 5.05
CA GLU A 21 -11.91 -17.07 6.43
C GLU A 21 -12.95 -15.94 6.57
N GLU A 22 -13.73 -15.98 7.65
CA GLU A 22 -14.53 -14.83 8.07
C GLU A 22 -13.62 -13.65 8.40
N GLY A 23 -14.05 -12.44 7.99
CA GLY A 23 -13.23 -11.24 8.10
C GLY A 23 -12.27 -11.01 6.94
N ASP A 24 -12.11 -11.97 6.02
CA ASP A 24 -11.32 -11.78 4.79
C ASP A 24 -12.05 -10.85 3.81
N PHE A 25 -11.28 -10.07 3.04
CA PHE A 25 -11.80 -9.28 1.94
C PHE A 25 -10.78 -9.19 0.81
N LEU A 26 -11.23 -9.32 -0.43
CA LEU A 26 -10.42 -9.25 -1.64
C LEU A 26 -10.41 -7.82 -2.18
N VAL A 27 -9.22 -7.32 -2.42
CA VAL A 27 -8.99 -5.97 -2.93
C VAL A 27 -8.32 -6.05 -4.30
N ARG A 28 -8.83 -5.26 -5.25
CA ARG A 28 -8.17 -4.97 -6.51
C ARG A 28 -7.50 -3.61 -6.42
N ASN A 29 -6.17 -3.56 -6.57
CA ASN A 29 -5.41 -2.32 -6.60
C ASN A 29 -5.78 -1.46 -7.82
N ILE A 30 -5.89 -0.15 -7.59
CA ILE A 30 -6.17 0.87 -8.59
C ILE A 30 -4.95 1.77 -8.75
N TRP A 31 -4.33 2.15 -7.63
CA TRP A 31 -3.15 3.00 -7.58
C TRP A 31 -2.09 2.37 -6.70
N MET A 32 -0.84 2.48 -7.14
CA MET A 32 0.35 2.06 -6.40
C MET A 32 1.34 3.22 -6.38
N SER A 33 2.00 3.40 -5.24
CA SER A 33 3.04 4.41 -5.08
C SER A 33 4.40 3.84 -5.45
N VAL A 34 5.22 4.67 -6.07
CA VAL A 34 6.65 4.40 -6.32
C VAL A 34 7.43 5.45 -5.54
N ASP A 35 7.90 5.06 -4.36
CA ASP A 35 8.56 5.97 -3.43
C ASP A 35 10.08 5.74 -3.39
N PRO A 36 10.89 6.81 -3.23
CA PRO A 36 12.34 6.70 -3.17
C PRO A 36 12.85 5.76 -2.06
N PHE A 37 12.15 5.66 -0.94
CA PHE A 37 12.54 4.78 0.16
C PHE A 37 12.51 3.28 -0.22
N LEU A 38 11.71 2.88 -1.21
CA LEU A 38 11.68 1.50 -1.71
C LEU A 38 13.09 1.05 -2.17
N ARG A 39 13.91 2.00 -2.64
CA ARG A 39 15.30 1.73 -3.03
C ARG A 39 16.15 1.22 -1.86
N ILE A 40 15.86 1.65 -0.63
CA ILE A 40 16.56 1.19 0.57
C ILE A 40 16.28 -0.30 0.79
N TYR A 41 15.01 -0.71 0.65
CA TYR A 41 14.59 -2.12 0.80
C TYR A 41 15.12 -3.04 -0.33
N MET A 42 15.48 -2.49 -1.49
CA MET A 42 16.12 -3.24 -2.58
C MET A 42 17.61 -3.50 -2.37
N THR A 43 18.17 -3.10 -1.23
CA THR A 43 19.57 -3.31 -0.86
C THR A 43 19.66 -4.24 0.34
N LYS A 44 20.81 -4.26 1.03
CA LYS A 44 20.96 -5.03 2.27
C LYS A 44 20.09 -4.52 3.43
N GLY A 45 19.27 -3.50 3.16
CA GLY A 45 18.44 -2.87 4.17
C GLY A 45 19.24 -2.07 5.20
N THR A 46 18.54 -1.71 6.26
CA THR A 46 19.11 -1.07 7.45
C THR A 46 18.63 -1.81 8.70
N LYS A 47 19.10 -1.42 9.89
CA LYS A 47 18.58 -1.97 11.16
C LYS A 47 17.06 -1.82 11.34
N HIS A 48 16.46 -0.79 10.72
CA HIS A 48 15.04 -0.46 10.83
C HIS A 48 14.22 -0.77 9.57
N ALA A 49 14.88 -1.17 8.49
CA ALA A 49 14.28 -1.44 7.20
C ALA A 49 14.91 -2.70 6.59
N PRO A 50 14.39 -3.89 6.92
CA PRO A 50 14.88 -5.14 6.35
C PRO A 50 14.71 -5.13 4.84
N PRO A 51 15.56 -5.83 4.08
CA PRO A 51 15.46 -5.89 2.63
C PRO A 51 14.18 -6.59 2.18
N PHE A 52 13.71 -6.27 0.98
CA PHE A 52 12.69 -7.07 0.32
C PHE A 52 13.19 -8.51 0.13
N GLU A 53 12.30 -9.45 0.33
CA GLU A 53 12.57 -10.85 0.03
C GLU A 53 12.60 -11.06 -1.49
N LEU A 54 13.62 -11.78 -1.97
CA LEU A 54 13.70 -12.16 -3.38
C LEU A 54 12.54 -13.08 -3.75
N ASN A 55 12.09 -12.98 -5.00
CA ASN A 55 10.98 -13.76 -5.55
C ASN A 55 9.64 -13.52 -4.85
N LYS A 56 9.51 -12.40 -4.14
CA LYS A 56 8.24 -11.94 -3.58
C LYS A 56 7.83 -10.60 -4.19
N SER A 57 6.52 -10.37 -4.21
CA SER A 57 5.97 -9.09 -4.63
C SER A 57 6.44 -7.97 -3.71
N LEU A 58 6.88 -6.88 -4.31
CA LEU A 58 7.28 -5.68 -3.57
C LEU A 58 6.10 -5.08 -2.83
N GLU A 59 6.33 -4.67 -1.60
CA GLU A 59 5.35 -3.92 -0.81
C GLU A 59 5.56 -2.41 -0.99
N GLY A 60 4.48 -1.67 -0.88
CA GLY A 60 4.48 -0.22 -1.00
C GLY A 60 3.07 0.33 -0.90
N GLY A 61 2.92 1.63 -0.78
CA GLY A 61 1.63 2.28 -0.67
C GLY A 61 0.72 1.94 -1.84
N CYS A 62 -0.52 1.56 -1.56
CA CYS A 62 -1.52 1.30 -2.58
C CYS A 62 -2.91 1.76 -2.15
N ILE A 63 -3.76 1.98 -3.15
CA ILE A 63 -5.19 2.17 -2.98
C ILE A 63 -5.91 1.19 -3.90
N GLY A 64 -6.82 0.45 -3.32
CA GLY A 64 -7.63 -0.51 -4.03
C GLY A 64 -9.11 -0.40 -3.71
N LYS A 65 -9.91 -1.14 -4.46
CA LYS A 65 -11.34 -1.30 -4.23
C LYS A 65 -11.62 -2.70 -3.74
N VAL A 66 -12.39 -2.82 -2.69
CA VAL A 66 -12.90 -4.11 -2.20
C VAL A 66 -13.86 -4.65 -3.25
N ILE A 67 -13.58 -5.85 -3.78
CA ILE A 67 -14.40 -6.49 -4.83
C ILE A 67 -15.15 -7.71 -4.32
N GLU A 68 -14.69 -8.33 -3.23
CA GLU A 68 -15.35 -9.41 -2.52
C GLU A 68 -15.07 -9.29 -1.02
N SER A 69 -16.00 -9.66 -0.15
CA SER A 69 -15.82 -9.50 1.30
C SER A 69 -16.66 -10.45 2.12
N LYS A 70 -16.00 -11.06 3.11
CA LYS A 70 -16.59 -11.72 4.28
C LYS A 70 -16.40 -10.87 5.56
N SER A 71 -15.94 -9.61 5.44
CA SER A 71 -15.68 -8.73 6.57
C SER A 71 -16.93 -7.95 6.99
N SER A 72 -17.09 -7.75 8.28
CA SER A 72 -18.11 -6.85 8.83
C SER A 72 -17.72 -5.37 8.61
N LYS A 73 -16.45 -5.07 8.65
CA LYS A 73 -15.85 -3.72 8.58
C LYS A 73 -15.63 -3.21 7.15
N PHE A 74 -15.11 -4.06 6.24
CA PHE A 74 -14.77 -3.70 4.87
C PHE A 74 -15.79 -4.28 3.90
N LYS A 75 -16.61 -3.44 3.25
CA LYS A 75 -17.70 -3.86 2.36
C LYS A 75 -17.29 -3.77 0.90
N VAL A 76 -17.90 -4.62 0.05
CA VAL A 76 -17.74 -4.52 -1.40
C VAL A 76 -18.07 -3.11 -1.87
N GLY A 77 -17.16 -2.52 -2.66
CA GLY A 77 -17.26 -1.15 -3.12
C GLY A 77 -16.43 -0.15 -2.32
N ASP A 78 -16.03 -0.46 -1.08
CA ASP A 78 -15.15 0.41 -0.29
C ASP A 78 -13.81 0.61 -0.98
N TYR A 79 -13.27 1.82 -0.87
CA TYR A 79 -11.89 2.10 -1.20
C TYR A 79 -11.03 1.96 0.05
N VAL A 80 -9.89 1.30 -0.09
CA VAL A 80 -8.95 1.04 1.01
C VAL A 80 -7.53 1.44 0.62
N LYS A 81 -6.81 2.00 1.59
CA LYS A 81 -5.38 2.26 1.53
C LYS A 81 -4.65 1.20 2.33
N ALA A 82 -3.53 0.72 1.82
CA ALA A 82 -2.67 -0.27 2.47
C ALA A 82 -1.24 -0.23 1.92
N ASN A 83 -0.38 -1.17 2.36
CA ASN A 83 1.00 -1.30 1.88
C ASN A 83 1.24 -2.58 1.04
N PHE A 84 0.20 -3.08 0.36
CA PHE A 84 0.27 -4.27 -0.52
C PHE A 84 0.50 -3.89 -2.00
N GLY A 85 1.47 -2.99 -2.27
CA GLY A 85 1.62 -2.25 -3.52
C GLY A 85 1.68 -3.07 -4.80
N TRP A 86 2.79 -3.72 -5.09
CA TRP A 86 3.18 -4.18 -6.44
C TRP A 86 2.48 -5.48 -6.87
N ARG A 87 1.17 -5.53 -6.70
CA ARG A 87 0.30 -6.64 -7.11
C ARG A 87 -1.10 -6.14 -7.50
N LYS A 88 -1.77 -6.87 -8.37
CA LYS A 88 -3.10 -6.50 -8.86
C LYS A 88 -4.19 -6.80 -7.84
N TYR A 89 -4.08 -7.92 -7.12
CA TYR A 89 -5.04 -8.38 -6.12
C TYR A 89 -4.33 -8.78 -4.83
N TRP A 90 -5.01 -8.61 -3.70
CA TRP A 90 -4.54 -9.07 -2.39
C TRP A 90 -5.72 -9.30 -1.44
N ILE A 91 -5.54 -10.18 -0.47
CA ILE A 91 -6.50 -10.40 0.60
C ILE A 91 -6.08 -9.57 1.82
N GLY A 92 -7.03 -8.77 2.34
CA GLY A 92 -6.95 -8.16 3.64
C GLY A 92 -7.70 -8.99 4.65
N LYS A 93 -7.24 -8.96 5.91
CA LYS A 93 -7.93 -9.55 7.06
C LYS A 93 -8.36 -8.45 8.00
N GLU A 94 -9.62 -8.48 8.43
CA GLU A 94 -10.17 -7.49 9.37
C GLU A 94 -9.36 -7.44 10.67
N THR A 95 -8.95 -8.59 11.19
CA THR A 95 -8.13 -8.74 12.40
C THR A 95 -6.73 -8.15 12.29
N GLN A 96 -6.19 -8.04 11.08
CA GLN A 96 -4.86 -7.50 10.80
C GLN A 96 -4.90 -6.08 10.25
N SER A 97 -6.06 -5.43 10.21
CA SER A 97 -6.22 -4.13 9.55
C SER A 97 -5.37 -3.04 10.21
N GLU A 98 -5.18 -3.07 11.52
CA GLU A 98 -4.35 -2.11 12.24
C GLU A 98 -2.86 -2.38 12.01
N GLU A 99 -2.42 -3.62 12.22
CA GLU A 99 -1.04 -4.05 12.02
C GLU A 99 -0.55 -3.79 10.58
N LYS A 100 -1.37 -4.08 9.59
CA LYS A 100 -1.06 -3.87 8.16
C LYS A 100 -1.44 -2.48 7.65
N SER A 101 -1.83 -1.56 8.55
CA SER A 101 -2.22 -0.18 8.21
C SER A 101 -3.30 -0.10 7.13
N ILE A 102 -4.26 -1.04 7.15
CA ILE A 102 -5.38 -1.05 6.20
C ILE A 102 -6.46 -0.09 6.71
N SER A 103 -6.78 0.91 5.93
CA SER A 103 -7.79 1.90 6.29
C SER A 103 -8.70 2.23 5.13
N LYS A 104 -9.98 2.56 5.44
CA LYS A 104 -10.90 3.07 4.43
C LYS A 104 -10.49 4.45 3.97
N VAL A 105 -10.70 4.70 2.68
CA VAL A 105 -10.46 5.98 2.05
C VAL A 105 -11.81 6.68 1.83
N ASN A 106 -11.94 7.89 2.38
CA ASN A 106 -13.10 8.73 2.09
C ASN A 106 -12.90 9.49 0.78
N SER A 107 -13.45 8.96 -0.31
CA SER A 107 -13.32 9.52 -1.66
C SER A 107 -13.99 10.90 -1.84
N THR A 108 -14.78 11.37 -0.86
CA THR A 108 -15.38 12.73 -0.91
C THR A 108 -14.36 13.83 -0.59
N LEU A 109 -13.24 13.48 0.05
CA LEU A 109 -12.17 14.42 0.40
C LEU A 109 -11.25 14.76 -0.78
N GLY A 110 -11.32 14.02 -1.87
CA GLY A 110 -10.52 14.27 -3.06
C GLY A 110 -10.27 13.03 -3.92
N PRO A 111 -9.56 13.18 -5.03
CA PRO A 111 -9.20 12.07 -5.90
C PRO A 111 -8.42 10.97 -5.15
N LEU A 112 -8.73 9.70 -5.42
CA LEU A 112 -8.13 8.57 -4.72
C LEU A 112 -6.58 8.62 -4.70
N ARG A 113 -5.95 8.99 -5.82
CA ARG A 113 -4.49 9.11 -5.91
C ARG A 113 -3.88 10.09 -4.89
N SER A 114 -4.66 11.10 -4.45
CA SER A 114 -4.18 12.09 -3.48
C SER A 114 -3.87 11.49 -2.11
N PHE A 115 -4.46 10.34 -1.77
CA PHE A 115 -4.21 9.65 -0.51
C PHE A 115 -2.85 8.91 -0.47
N LEU A 116 -2.19 8.76 -1.62
CA LEU A 116 -0.79 8.31 -1.70
C LEU A 116 0.21 9.48 -1.73
N GLY A 117 -0.26 10.70 -1.86
CA GLY A 117 0.54 11.93 -1.92
C GLY A 117 0.10 12.96 -0.89
N LEU A 118 -0.61 14.00 -1.36
CA LEU A 118 -1.01 15.17 -0.55
C LEU A 118 -1.80 14.82 0.71
N LEU A 119 -2.75 13.89 0.61
CA LEU A 119 -3.56 13.39 1.75
C LEU A 119 -2.91 12.16 2.41
N GLY A 120 -1.67 11.87 2.12
CA GLY A 120 -0.86 10.78 2.67
C GLY A 120 0.34 11.30 3.47
N ILE A 121 1.33 10.41 3.64
CA ILE A 121 2.51 10.68 4.48
C ILE A 121 3.33 11.88 3.97
N THR A 122 3.45 12.06 2.67
CA THR A 122 4.22 13.17 2.07
C THR A 122 3.58 14.53 2.36
N GLY A 123 2.26 14.63 2.25
CA GLY A 123 1.52 15.85 2.59
C GLY A 123 1.55 16.16 4.09
N ILE A 124 1.40 15.13 4.94
CA ILE A 124 1.53 15.28 6.40
C ILE A 124 2.95 15.76 6.77
N THR A 125 3.97 15.18 6.14
CA THR A 125 5.37 15.58 6.38
C THR A 125 5.60 17.05 6.01
N ALA A 126 5.10 17.48 4.85
CA ALA A 126 5.19 18.87 4.42
C ALA A 126 4.44 19.80 5.38
N TYR A 127 3.22 19.46 5.79
CA TYR A 127 2.43 20.23 6.74
C TYR A 127 3.14 20.39 8.09
N VAL A 128 3.64 19.30 8.66
CA VAL A 128 4.35 19.33 9.94
C VAL A 128 5.63 20.15 9.81
N GLY A 129 6.40 19.96 8.74
CA GLY A 129 7.62 20.74 8.48
C GLY A 129 7.35 22.24 8.43
N LEU A 130 6.37 22.66 7.64
CA LEU A 130 6.07 24.09 7.45
C LEU A 130 5.40 24.71 8.68
N PHE A 131 4.33 24.12 9.17
CA PHE A 131 3.48 24.77 10.18
C PHE A 131 3.82 24.42 11.64
N LYS A 132 4.52 23.31 11.88
CA LYS A 132 4.87 22.89 13.25
C LYS A 132 6.34 23.09 13.59
N ILE A 133 7.23 22.99 12.61
CA ILE A 133 8.68 23.13 12.82
C ILE A 133 9.15 24.52 12.41
N CYS A 134 8.84 24.95 11.18
CA CYS A 134 9.25 26.27 10.68
C CYS A 134 8.37 27.43 11.18
N ASN A 135 7.21 27.12 11.74
CA ASN A 135 6.27 28.08 12.34
C ASN A 135 5.79 29.17 11.35
N LEU A 136 5.55 28.76 10.08
CA LEU A 136 5.02 29.61 9.02
C LEU A 136 3.50 29.77 9.12
#